data_a824ddb8c4627ee2a1b22f1e624c9152
#
_entry.id   a824ddb8c4627ee2a1b22f1e624c9152
#
_cell.length_a   1.000
_cell.length_b   1.000
_cell.length_c   1.000
_cell.angle_alpha   90.00
_cell.angle_beta   90.00
_cell.angle_gamma   90.00
#
_symmetry.space_group_name_H-M   'P 1'
#
loop_
_entity.id
_entity.type
_entity.pdbx_description
1 polymer ?
#
loop_
_entity_poly.entity_id
_entity_poly.type
_entity_poly.pdbx_seq_one_letter_code
_entity_poly.pdbx_strand_id
1 'polypeptide(L)'
;MEINPYNFNNKLIDIDKIKYILTQYNIVDAPRNLELYQQAFIHRSYSKKKNMDLIKELGIVDKPEGALDLMDCDSERLEFLGDSILGSIIAQYLYERYNNQDEGFLTKLKIKLVRAEALAYYSKELKLGEYIIMSRHMEDKCNGRNSTSILEDCFEAFIGALFLDFNENEIKGYDFYSGIGYQICEQFIINFIEEKVDFTELILQDHNYKDKLLKQFQIKKGT
;
A
#
# COMPACT_ATOMS: atom_id res chain seq x y z
N MET A 1 23.15 -16.24 17.52
CA MET A 1 22.74 -15.22 16.55
C MET A 1 21.93 -14.21 17.32
N GLU A 2 22.43 -13.01 17.49
CA GLU A 2 21.77 -11.97 18.29
C GLU A 2 20.49 -11.54 17.57
N ILE A 3 19.33 -11.97 18.07
CA ILE A 3 18.04 -11.62 17.48
C ILE A 3 17.58 -10.34 18.19
N ASN A 4 18.20 -9.22 17.80
CA ASN A 4 17.76 -7.91 18.25
C ASN A 4 16.78 -7.34 17.24
N PRO A 5 15.49 -7.09 17.59
CA PRO A 5 14.52 -6.53 16.67
C PRO A 5 14.74 -5.03 16.40
N TYR A 6 15.41 -4.33 17.32
CA TYR A 6 15.57 -2.90 17.22
C TYR A 6 16.40 -2.48 16.00
N ASN A 7 15.91 -1.46 15.31
CA ASN A 7 16.51 -0.94 14.09
C ASN A 7 16.59 0.59 14.16
N PHE A 8 17.81 1.11 14.24
CA PHE A 8 18.04 2.55 14.33
C PHE A 8 17.87 3.32 13.01
N ASN A 9 17.72 2.59 11.88
CA ASN A 9 17.38 3.20 10.59
C ASN A 9 15.89 3.56 10.47
N ASN A 10 15.07 3.05 11.40
CA ASN A 10 13.65 3.38 11.42
C ASN A 10 13.43 4.85 11.77
N LYS A 11 12.57 5.51 11.00
CA LYS A 11 12.11 6.88 11.26
C LYS A 11 10.61 6.99 11.06
N LEU A 12 9.95 7.74 11.92
CA LEU A 12 8.54 8.04 11.75
C LEU A 12 8.34 9.04 10.62
N ILE A 13 7.27 8.85 9.87
CA ILE A 13 6.81 9.87 8.92
C ILE A 13 6.20 11.04 9.71
N ASP A 14 6.41 12.25 9.24
CA ASP A 14 5.83 13.45 9.81
C ASP A 14 4.66 13.98 8.96
N ILE A 15 3.91 14.91 9.55
CA ILE A 15 2.71 15.48 8.93
C ILE A 15 3.04 16.30 7.68
N ASP A 16 4.19 16.96 7.65
CA ASP A 16 4.61 17.79 6.53
C ASP A 16 4.93 16.94 5.31
N LYS A 17 5.55 15.77 5.52
CA LYS A 17 5.81 14.82 4.43
C LYS A 17 4.52 14.23 3.86
N ILE A 18 3.55 13.89 4.72
CA ILE A 18 2.23 13.41 4.26
C ILE A 18 1.54 14.51 3.46
N LYS A 19 1.47 15.72 4.00
CA LYS A 19 0.91 16.89 3.32
C LYS A 19 1.58 17.14 1.96
N TYR A 20 2.91 17.05 1.92
CA TYR A 20 3.66 17.18 0.68
C TYR A 20 3.22 16.13 -0.37
N ILE A 21 3.12 14.85 0.03
CA ILE A 21 2.67 13.77 -0.85
C ILE A 21 1.25 14.06 -1.37
N LEU A 22 0.32 14.41 -0.51
CA LEU A 22 -1.07 14.65 -0.88
C LEU A 22 -1.20 15.86 -1.83
N THR A 23 -0.48 16.94 -1.55
CA THR A 23 -0.52 18.17 -2.36
C THR A 23 -0.01 17.94 -3.79
N GLN A 24 0.94 17.04 -4.01
CA GLN A 24 1.43 16.70 -5.34
C GLN A 24 0.31 16.12 -6.24
N TYR A 25 -0.70 15.49 -5.64
CA TYR A 25 -1.83 14.89 -6.36
C TYR A 25 -3.14 15.66 -6.15
N ASN A 26 -3.02 16.97 -5.95
CA ASN A 26 -4.13 17.92 -5.84
C ASN A 26 -5.07 17.70 -4.64
N ILE A 27 -4.60 17.06 -3.58
CA ILE A 27 -5.30 17.02 -2.30
C ILE A 27 -4.82 18.21 -1.48
N VAL A 28 -5.70 19.21 -1.32
CA VAL A 28 -5.38 20.47 -0.61
C VAL A 28 -5.73 20.40 0.88
N ASP A 29 -6.60 19.47 1.23
CA ASP A 29 -6.98 19.24 2.62
C ASP A 29 -5.80 18.70 3.43
N ALA A 30 -5.62 19.27 4.62
CA ALA A 30 -4.55 18.83 5.51
C ALA A 30 -4.90 17.48 6.14
N PRO A 31 -3.92 16.56 6.26
CA PRO A 31 -4.10 15.34 7.03
C PRO A 31 -4.39 15.68 8.50
N ARG A 32 -5.29 14.92 9.14
CA ARG A 32 -5.87 15.20 10.46
C ARG A 32 -5.29 14.31 11.56
N ASN A 33 -5.06 13.04 11.22
CA ASN A 33 -4.64 12.01 12.18
C ASN A 33 -3.29 11.40 11.76
N LEU A 34 -2.20 11.98 12.25
CA LEU A 34 -0.84 11.52 11.97
C LEU A 34 -0.61 10.05 12.39
N GLU A 35 -1.25 9.61 13.48
CA GLU A 35 -1.05 8.25 14.02
C GLU A 35 -1.51 7.17 13.04
N LEU A 36 -2.59 7.41 12.29
CA LEU A 36 -3.04 6.49 11.22
C LEU A 36 -1.97 6.29 10.15
N TYR A 37 -1.37 7.40 9.70
CA TYR A 37 -0.31 7.31 8.70
C TYR A 37 0.95 6.65 9.28
N GLN A 38 1.33 6.99 10.50
CA GLN A 38 2.47 6.33 11.15
C GLN A 38 2.25 4.82 11.28
N GLN A 39 1.03 4.39 11.62
CA GLN A 39 0.66 2.98 11.69
C GLN A 39 0.79 2.28 10.33
N ALA A 40 0.43 2.94 9.22
CA ALA A 40 0.52 2.38 7.87
C ALA A 40 1.95 1.96 7.48
N PHE A 41 2.96 2.52 8.12
CA PHE A 41 4.36 2.22 7.86
C PHE A 41 4.96 1.18 8.82
N ILE A 42 4.20 0.64 9.78
CA ILE A 42 4.72 -0.33 10.76
C ILE A 42 4.57 -1.75 10.21
N HIS A 43 5.67 -2.30 9.73
CA HIS A 43 5.71 -3.72 9.34
C HIS A 43 5.61 -4.61 10.59
N ARG A 44 4.86 -5.71 10.51
CA ARG A 44 4.61 -6.66 11.62
C ARG A 44 5.87 -7.15 12.35
N SER A 45 7.04 -7.14 11.69
CA SER A 45 8.28 -7.55 12.34
C SER A 45 8.75 -6.61 13.45
N TYR A 46 8.17 -5.40 13.54
CA TYR A 46 8.48 -4.41 14.57
C TYR A 46 7.38 -4.26 15.61
N SER A 47 6.30 -5.05 15.53
CA SER A 47 5.23 -5.03 16.52
C SER A 47 5.65 -5.77 17.80
N LYS A 48 5.22 -5.27 18.98
CA LYS A 48 5.43 -5.91 20.29
C LYS A 48 4.88 -7.32 20.30
N LYS A 49 3.69 -7.52 19.73
CA LYS A 49 3.03 -8.82 19.66
C LYS A 49 3.94 -9.88 19.03
N LYS A 50 4.58 -9.57 17.91
CA LYS A 50 5.48 -10.48 17.20
C LYS A 50 6.76 -10.76 17.98
N ASN A 51 7.26 -9.77 18.74
CA ASN A 51 8.54 -9.86 19.45
C ASN A 51 8.40 -10.31 20.90
N MET A 52 7.19 -10.34 21.48
CA MET A 52 6.99 -10.74 22.89
C MET A 52 7.47 -12.14 23.21
N ASP A 53 7.24 -13.11 22.35
CA ASP A 53 7.68 -14.47 22.57
C ASP A 53 9.21 -14.58 22.50
N LEU A 54 9.82 -13.86 21.58
CA LEU A 54 11.26 -13.77 21.44
C LEU A 54 11.91 -13.13 22.70
N ILE A 55 11.31 -12.05 23.21
CA ILE A 55 11.76 -11.37 24.44
C ILE A 55 11.62 -12.28 25.67
N LYS A 56 10.56 -13.09 25.73
CA LYS A 56 10.35 -14.06 26.81
C LYS A 56 11.38 -15.19 26.79
N GLU A 57 11.76 -15.68 25.60
CA GLU A 57 12.70 -16.78 25.45
C GLU A 57 14.17 -16.35 25.64
N LEU A 58 14.53 -15.17 25.15
CA LEU A 58 15.91 -14.69 25.10
C LEU A 58 16.26 -13.68 26.22
N GLY A 59 15.27 -13.25 27.00
CA GLY A 59 15.43 -12.16 27.95
C GLY A 59 15.29 -10.77 27.31
N ILE A 60 15.38 -9.73 28.13
CA ILE A 60 15.27 -8.34 27.67
C ILE A 60 16.49 -8.04 26.80
N VAL A 61 16.21 -7.76 25.54
CA VAL A 61 17.22 -7.25 24.61
C VAL A 61 17.31 -5.75 24.82
N ASP A 62 18.50 -5.26 25.14
CA ASP A 62 18.73 -3.83 25.33
C ASP A 62 18.44 -3.07 24.05
N LYS A 63 17.57 -2.06 24.19
CA LYS A 63 17.26 -1.14 23.09
C LYS A 63 18.48 -0.23 22.84
N PRO A 64 19.04 -0.23 21.60
CA PRO A 64 20.10 0.70 21.27
C PRO A 64 19.64 2.15 21.42
N GLU A 65 20.55 3.02 21.82
CA GLU A 65 20.28 4.47 21.85
C GLU A 65 19.84 4.96 20.47
N GLY A 66 18.80 5.78 20.43
CA GLY A 66 18.24 6.33 19.17
C GLY A 66 17.30 5.41 18.41
N ALA A 67 17.15 4.13 18.78
CA ALA A 67 16.15 3.26 18.16
C ALA A 67 14.74 3.60 18.64
N LEU A 68 13.74 3.45 17.78
CA LEU A 68 12.32 3.55 18.15
C LEU A 68 11.93 2.40 19.10
N ASP A 69 10.92 2.62 19.94
CA ASP A 69 10.32 1.53 20.70
C ASP A 69 9.56 0.57 19.78
N LEU A 70 9.43 -0.70 20.20
CA LEU A 70 8.55 -1.64 19.51
C LEU A 70 7.11 -1.13 19.56
N MET A 71 6.39 -1.27 18.46
CA MET A 71 5.06 -0.71 18.28
C MET A 71 3.97 -1.64 18.79
N ASP A 72 2.87 -1.08 19.28
CA ASP A 72 1.73 -1.87 19.79
C ASP A 72 0.86 -2.43 18.65
N CYS A 73 0.88 -1.80 17.49
CA CYS A 73 0.12 -2.17 16.30
C CYS A 73 1.06 -2.32 15.08
N ASP A 74 0.51 -2.85 14.01
CA ASP A 74 1.14 -2.95 12.70
C ASP A 74 0.18 -2.47 11.60
N SER A 75 0.62 -2.53 10.35
CA SER A 75 -0.13 -2.04 9.18
C SER A 75 -1.15 -3.03 8.61
N GLU A 76 -1.13 -4.32 9.02
CA GLU A 76 -1.90 -5.39 8.34
C GLU A 76 -3.42 -5.08 8.21
N ARG A 77 -4.02 -4.41 9.20
CA ARG A 77 -5.44 -4.04 9.13
C ARG A 77 -5.72 -2.88 8.19
N LEU A 78 -4.78 -1.93 8.09
CA LEU A 78 -4.89 -0.80 7.15
C LEU A 78 -4.65 -1.27 5.72
N GLU A 79 -3.70 -2.16 5.50
CA GLU A 79 -3.44 -2.87 4.24
C GLU A 79 -4.71 -3.55 3.72
N PHE A 80 -5.33 -4.42 4.54
CA PHE A 80 -6.58 -5.11 4.18
C PHE A 80 -7.70 -4.14 3.74
N LEU A 81 -7.85 -3.02 4.45
CA LEU A 81 -8.84 -2.00 4.11
C LEU A 81 -8.47 -1.27 2.82
N GLY A 82 -7.20 -0.87 2.72
CA GLY A 82 -6.69 -0.12 1.58
C GLY A 82 -6.74 -0.87 0.26
N ASP A 83 -6.40 -2.18 0.25
CA ASP A 83 -6.57 -3.05 -0.92
C ASP A 83 -8.00 -3.01 -1.46
N SER A 84 -8.99 -3.17 -0.58
CA SER A 84 -10.40 -3.16 -0.95
C SER A 84 -10.84 -1.82 -1.56
N ILE A 85 -10.39 -0.70 -0.99
CA ILE A 85 -10.69 0.65 -1.47
C ILE A 85 -10.00 0.91 -2.81
N LEU A 86 -8.71 0.61 -2.90
CA LEU A 86 -7.91 0.72 -4.12
C LEU A 86 -8.54 -0.08 -5.27
N GLY A 87 -8.90 -1.34 -4.99
CA GLY A 87 -9.52 -2.22 -5.96
C GLY A 87 -10.88 -1.71 -6.46
N SER A 88 -11.68 -1.08 -5.58
CA SER A 88 -12.96 -0.46 -5.94
C SER A 88 -12.77 0.79 -6.81
N ILE A 89 -11.88 1.69 -6.42
CA ILE A 89 -11.59 2.93 -7.15
C ILE A 89 -11.05 2.63 -8.55
N ILE A 90 -10.09 1.72 -8.67
CA ILE A 90 -9.55 1.33 -9.99
C ILE A 90 -10.62 0.69 -10.87
N ALA A 91 -11.52 -0.12 -10.30
CA ALA A 91 -12.61 -0.72 -11.07
C ALA A 91 -13.57 0.34 -11.61
N GLN A 92 -13.99 1.30 -10.78
CA GLN A 92 -14.85 2.42 -11.18
C GLN A 92 -14.17 3.27 -12.27
N TYR A 93 -12.93 3.67 -12.03
CA TYR A 93 -12.16 4.47 -12.99
C TYR A 93 -12.03 3.80 -14.36
N LEU A 94 -11.72 2.52 -14.40
CA LEU A 94 -11.61 1.79 -15.67
C LEU A 94 -12.95 1.63 -16.38
N TYR A 95 -14.03 1.40 -15.62
CA TYR A 95 -15.38 1.31 -16.14
C TYR A 95 -15.82 2.61 -16.85
N GLU A 96 -15.51 3.75 -16.25
CA GLU A 96 -15.84 5.06 -16.81
C GLU A 96 -14.95 5.42 -18.01
N ARG A 97 -13.63 5.19 -17.88
CA ARG A 97 -12.65 5.52 -18.93
C ARG A 97 -12.82 4.69 -20.20
N TYR A 98 -13.17 3.42 -20.07
CA TYR A 98 -13.24 2.47 -21.17
C TYR A 98 -14.66 1.91 -21.37
N ASN A 99 -15.64 2.79 -21.48
CA ASN A 99 -17.06 2.48 -21.55
C ASN A 99 -17.50 1.59 -22.73
N ASN A 100 -16.66 1.44 -23.75
CA ASN A 100 -16.92 0.60 -24.94
C ASN A 100 -16.16 -0.74 -24.90
N GLN A 101 -15.46 -1.05 -23.80
CA GLN A 101 -14.70 -2.29 -23.66
C GLN A 101 -15.46 -3.32 -22.83
N ASP A 102 -15.14 -4.60 -23.06
CA ASP A 102 -15.75 -5.71 -22.33
C ASP A 102 -15.14 -5.92 -20.93
N GLU A 103 -15.82 -6.70 -20.11
CA GLU A 103 -15.38 -7.06 -18.76
C GLU A 103 -13.98 -7.70 -18.74
N GLY A 104 -13.67 -8.55 -19.74
CA GLY A 104 -12.37 -9.21 -19.84
C GLY A 104 -11.22 -8.22 -20.03
N PHE A 105 -11.43 -7.17 -20.82
CA PHE A 105 -10.45 -6.09 -20.98
C PHE A 105 -10.27 -5.31 -19.67
N LEU A 106 -11.37 -4.92 -19.01
CA LEU A 106 -11.31 -4.15 -17.76
C LEU A 106 -10.63 -4.94 -16.65
N THR A 107 -10.94 -6.23 -16.51
CA THR A 107 -10.31 -7.11 -15.53
C THR A 107 -8.81 -7.25 -15.75
N LYS A 108 -8.37 -7.46 -17.01
CA LYS A 108 -6.94 -7.55 -17.32
C LYS A 108 -6.19 -6.27 -17.00
N LEU A 109 -6.79 -5.13 -17.29
CA LEU A 109 -6.18 -3.84 -17.03
C LEU A 109 -6.12 -3.54 -15.53
N LYS A 110 -7.21 -3.86 -14.79
CA LYS A 110 -7.23 -3.76 -13.34
C LYS A 110 -6.10 -4.58 -12.70
N ILE A 111 -5.95 -5.86 -13.07
CA ILE A 111 -4.88 -6.72 -12.54
C ILE A 111 -3.51 -6.08 -12.76
N LYS A 112 -3.25 -5.49 -13.92
CA LYS A 112 -1.97 -4.84 -14.21
C LYS A 112 -1.70 -3.61 -13.32
N LEU A 113 -2.76 -2.88 -12.94
CA LEU A 113 -2.65 -1.67 -12.11
C LEU A 113 -2.51 -1.97 -10.62
N VAL A 114 -3.07 -3.11 -10.14
CA VAL A 114 -3.08 -3.44 -8.70
C VAL A 114 -2.19 -4.63 -8.34
N ARG A 115 -1.40 -5.16 -9.26
CA ARG A 115 -0.46 -6.24 -8.93
C ARG A 115 0.70 -5.74 -8.09
N ALA A 116 1.32 -6.63 -7.33
CA ALA A 116 2.41 -6.35 -6.40
C ALA A 116 3.52 -5.46 -6.98
N GLU A 117 3.97 -5.75 -8.22
CA GLU A 117 5.04 -4.98 -8.86
C GLU A 117 4.62 -3.55 -9.18
N ALA A 118 3.33 -3.32 -9.51
CA ALA A 118 2.81 -2.00 -9.78
C ALA A 118 2.71 -1.19 -8.49
N LEU A 119 2.14 -1.77 -7.43
CA LEU A 119 2.01 -1.09 -6.14
C LEU A 119 3.37 -0.82 -5.49
N ALA A 120 4.32 -1.74 -5.62
CA ALA A 120 5.71 -1.51 -5.20
C ALA A 120 6.38 -0.38 -5.98
N TYR A 121 6.11 -0.27 -7.28
CA TYR A 121 6.57 0.88 -8.08
C TYR A 121 5.95 2.19 -7.57
N TYR A 122 4.64 2.22 -7.27
CA TYR A 122 3.96 3.39 -6.71
C TYR A 122 4.56 3.83 -5.37
N SER A 123 4.83 2.87 -4.48
CA SER A 123 5.52 3.12 -3.21
C SER A 123 6.91 3.74 -3.41
N LYS A 124 7.66 3.29 -4.43
CA LYS A 124 8.99 3.85 -4.75
C LYS A 124 8.90 5.28 -5.29
N GLU A 125 7.94 5.55 -6.17
CA GLU A 125 7.72 6.90 -6.70
C GLU A 125 7.39 7.91 -5.57
N LEU A 126 6.60 7.49 -4.60
CA LEU A 126 6.26 8.29 -3.42
C LEU A 126 7.35 8.29 -2.33
N LYS A 127 8.40 7.46 -2.49
CA LYS A 127 9.47 7.25 -1.51
C LYS A 127 8.96 6.77 -0.14
N LEU A 128 7.90 5.97 -0.14
CA LEU A 128 7.30 5.45 1.09
C LEU A 128 8.26 4.50 1.83
N GLY A 129 9.05 3.73 1.10
CA GLY A 129 10.03 2.78 1.66
C GLY A 129 10.99 3.37 2.68
N GLU A 130 11.25 4.70 2.61
CA GLU A 130 12.12 5.40 3.57
C GLU A 130 11.54 5.44 4.99
N TYR A 131 10.22 5.33 5.13
CA TYR A 131 9.50 5.46 6.39
C TYR A 131 9.01 4.13 6.94
N ILE A 132 9.22 3.00 6.23
CA ILE A 132 8.80 1.69 6.72
C ILE A 132 9.60 1.34 7.96
N ILE A 133 8.88 1.05 9.04
CA ILE A 133 9.41 0.66 10.33
C ILE A 133 9.43 -0.87 10.40
N MET A 134 10.63 -1.45 10.41
CA MET A 134 10.82 -2.89 10.38
C MET A 134 11.99 -3.33 11.27
N SER A 135 12.01 -4.62 11.62
CA SER A 135 13.12 -5.17 12.39
C SER A 135 14.43 -5.12 11.60
N ARG A 136 15.55 -5.03 12.33
CA ARG A 136 16.88 -5.05 11.73
C ARG A 136 17.10 -6.28 10.85
N HIS A 137 16.59 -7.44 11.26
CA HIS A 137 16.66 -8.66 10.45
C HIS A 137 15.97 -8.50 9.09
N MET A 138 14.78 -7.92 9.07
CA MET A 138 14.04 -7.68 7.81
C MET A 138 14.78 -6.72 6.89
N GLU A 139 15.42 -5.69 7.46
CA GLU A 139 16.20 -4.74 6.66
C GLU A 139 17.49 -5.37 6.12
N ASP A 140 18.32 -5.94 7.00
CA ASP A 140 19.69 -6.37 6.68
C ASP A 140 19.74 -7.71 5.91
N LYS A 141 18.84 -8.64 6.20
CA LYS A 141 18.86 -10.01 5.66
C LYS A 141 17.82 -10.26 4.58
N CYS A 142 16.67 -9.57 4.65
CA CYS A 142 15.58 -9.78 3.71
C CYS A 142 15.45 -8.63 2.70
N ASN A 143 16.35 -7.63 2.76
CA ASN A 143 16.26 -6.41 1.91
C ASN A 143 14.87 -5.76 1.96
N GLY A 144 14.28 -5.70 3.16
CA GLY A 144 12.87 -5.39 3.36
C GLY A 144 12.42 -4.07 2.75
N ARG A 145 13.23 -3.00 2.80
CA ARG A 145 12.89 -1.70 2.21
C ARG A 145 12.75 -1.71 0.69
N ASN A 146 13.27 -2.75 0.01
CA ASN A 146 13.15 -2.92 -1.43
C ASN A 146 12.31 -4.14 -1.80
N SER A 147 11.75 -4.85 -0.80
CA SER A 147 10.87 -6.00 -1.03
C SER A 147 9.58 -5.55 -1.72
N THR A 148 9.24 -6.21 -2.83
CA THR A 148 8.02 -5.93 -3.58
C THR A 148 6.79 -6.06 -2.71
N SER A 149 6.68 -7.15 -1.92
CA SER A 149 5.51 -7.36 -1.06
C SER A 149 5.41 -6.30 0.05
N ILE A 150 6.52 -5.93 0.71
CA ILE A 150 6.48 -4.93 1.79
C ILE A 150 6.14 -3.53 1.25
N LEU A 151 6.59 -3.21 0.03
CA LEU A 151 6.27 -1.94 -0.61
C LEU A 151 4.81 -1.89 -1.12
N GLU A 152 4.28 -3.02 -1.59
CA GLU A 152 2.87 -3.24 -1.90
C GLU A 152 2.01 -2.98 -0.66
N ASP A 153 2.24 -3.77 0.41
CA ASP A 153 1.52 -3.68 1.69
C ASP A 153 1.53 -2.24 2.24
N CYS A 154 2.67 -1.56 2.11
CA CYS A 154 2.84 -0.18 2.56
C CYS A 154 1.96 0.81 1.75
N PHE A 155 1.86 0.64 0.42
CA PHE A 155 1.01 1.49 -0.41
C PHE A 155 -0.47 1.29 -0.06
N GLU A 156 -0.90 0.04 0.05
CA GLU A 156 -2.27 -0.30 0.45
C GLU A 156 -2.60 0.25 1.84
N ALA A 157 -1.71 0.05 2.81
CA ALA A 157 -1.90 0.59 4.16
C ALA A 157 -1.96 2.12 4.18
N PHE A 158 -1.18 2.80 3.34
CA PHE A 158 -1.25 4.26 3.17
C PHE A 158 -2.62 4.70 2.64
N ILE A 159 -3.19 4.00 1.65
CA ILE A 159 -4.56 4.26 1.15
C ILE A 159 -5.60 4.01 2.25
N GLY A 160 -5.44 2.94 3.04
CA GLY A 160 -6.31 2.66 4.19
C GLY A 160 -6.28 3.77 5.25
N ALA A 161 -5.09 4.30 5.55
CA ALA A 161 -4.92 5.43 6.45
C ALA A 161 -5.55 6.71 5.91
N LEU A 162 -5.33 7.02 4.63
CA LEU A 162 -5.92 8.16 3.94
C LEU A 162 -7.46 8.12 3.97
N PHE A 163 -8.03 6.94 3.69
CA PHE A 163 -9.48 6.74 3.77
C PHE A 163 -10.04 7.03 5.17
N LEU A 164 -9.43 6.46 6.21
CA LEU A 164 -9.91 6.63 7.57
C LEU A 164 -9.74 8.07 8.07
N ASP A 165 -8.65 8.73 7.73
CA ASP A 165 -8.37 10.10 8.13
C ASP A 165 -9.46 11.09 7.69
N PHE A 166 -10.06 10.87 6.52
CA PHE A 166 -11.12 11.72 5.98
C PHE A 166 -12.55 11.17 6.23
N ASN A 167 -12.68 10.07 6.97
CA ASN A 167 -13.95 9.47 7.39
C ASN A 167 -14.20 9.54 8.90
N GLU A 168 -13.66 10.54 9.58
CA GLU A 168 -13.78 10.67 11.04
C GLU A 168 -15.11 11.26 11.52
N ASN A 169 -16.05 11.56 10.62
CA ASN A 169 -17.33 12.14 11.02
C ASN A 169 -18.29 11.05 11.51
N GLU A 170 -18.58 11.04 12.82
CA GLU A 170 -19.60 10.20 13.41
C GLU A 170 -20.98 10.57 12.84
N ILE A 171 -21.72 9.59 12.31
CA ILE A 171 -23.10 9.82 11.87
C ILE A 171 -24.01 9.72 13.07
N LYS A 172 -24.63 10.83 13.42
CA LYS A 172 -25.56 10.92 14.55
C LYS A 172 -26.66 9.87 14.48
N GLY A 173 -26.70 8.98 15.48
CA GLY A 173 -27.67 7.91 15.60
C GLY A 173 -27.27 6.59 14.95
N TYR A 174 -26.03 6.45 14.47
CA TYR A 174 -25.46 5.23 13.93
C TYR A 174 -24.06 5.01 14.47
N ASP A 175 -23.68 3.75 14.70
CA ASP A 175 -22.36 3.36 15.20
C ASP A 175 -21.33 3.21 14.06
N PHE A 176 -21.32 4.12 13.10
CA PHE A 176 -20.32 4.14 12.02
C PHE A 176 -19.96 5.57 11.63
N TYR A 177 -18.75 5.67 11.06
CA TYR A 177 -18.18 6.92 10.60
C TYR A 177 -18.46 7.13 9.11
N SER A 178 -18.59 8.39 8.71
CA SER A 178 -18.67 8.79 7.31
C SER A 178 -17.82 10.02 7.05
N GLY A 179 -17.55 10.27 5.80
CA GLY A 179 -16.81 11.43 5.34
C GLY A 179 -16.54 11.37 3.86
N ILE A 180 -15.57 12.12 3.42
CA ILE A 180 -15.14 12.19 2.01
C ILE A 180 -13.92 11.32 1.75
N GLY A 181 -13.59 10.37 2.63
CA GLY A 181 -12.38 9.54 2.53
C GLY A 181 -12.28 8.78 1.22
N TYR A 182 -13.41 8.24 0.72
CA TYR A 182 -13.42 7.55 -0.58
C TYR A 182 -13.08 8.51 -1.72
N GLN A 183 -13.67 9.70 -1.77
CA GLN A 183 -13.43 10.71 -2.79
C GLN A 183 -11.99 11.26 -2.76
N ILE A 184 -11.44 11.41 -1.56
CA ILE A 184 -10.03 11.81 -1.39
C ILE A 184 -9.09 10.71 -1.92
N CYS A 185 -9.34 9.45 -1.57
CA CYS A 185 -8.57 8.32 -2.10
C CYS A 185 -8.72 8.22 -3.63
N GLU A 186 -9.94 8.39 -4.16
CA GLU A 186 -10.21 8.36 -5.60
C GLU A 186 -9.42 9.46 -6.32
N GLN A 187 -9.49 10.69 -5.86
CA GLN A 187 -8.75 11.80 -6.43
C GLN A 187 -7.23 11.56 -6.38
N PHE A 188 -6.73 11.10 -5.23
CA PHE A 188 -5.30 10.80 -5.07
C PHE A 188 -4.84 9.70 -6.03
N ILE A 189 -5.54 8.56 -6.06
CA ILE A 189 -5.17 7.39 -6.87
C ILE A 189 -5.25 7.73 -8.36
N ILE A 190 -6.33 8.37 -8.80
CA ILE A 190 -6.52 8.70 -10.22
C ILE A 190 -5.45 9.69 -10.68
N ASN A 191 -5.21 10.77 -9.94
CA ASN A 191 -4.17 11.74 -10.30
C ASN A 191 -2.78 11.08 -10.33
N PHE A 192 -2.50 10.20 -9.38
CA PHE A 192 -1.25 9.47 -9.33
C PHE A 192 -1.04 8.57 -10.56
N ILE A 193 -2.02 7.71 -10.87
CA ILE A 193 -1.88 6.78 -12.00
C ILE A 193 -1.91 7.46 -13.36
N GLU A 194 -2.66 8.56 -13.53
CA GLU A 194 -2.65 9.34 -14.76
C GLU A 194 -1.28 10.01 -15.02
N GLU A 195 -0.57 10.39 -13.96
CA GLU A 195 0.77 10.95 -14.08
C GLU A 195 1.86 9.89 -14.28
N LYS A 196 1.75 8.73 -13.60
CA LYS A 196 2.84 7.76 -13.49
C LYS A 196 2.70 6.54 -14.38
N VAL A 197 1.52 6.28 -14.95
CA VAL A 197 1.26 5.08 -15.74
C VAL A 197 1.05 5.44 -17.21
N ASP A 198 1.89 4.90 -18.09
CA ASP A 198 1.61 4.92 -19.52
C ASP A 198 0.59 3.84 -19.88
N PHE A 199 -0.68 4.25 -20.00
CA PHE A 199 -1.78 3.34 -20.36
C PHE A 199 -1.62 2.72 -21.74
N THR A 200 -0.96 3.42 -22.68
CA THR A 200 -0.70 2.88 -24.02
C THR A 200 0.25 1.68 -23.92
N GLU A 201 1.35 1.88 -23.22
CA GLU A 201 2.30 0.79 -22.98
C GLU A 201 1.66 -0.35 -22.18
N LEU A 202 0.90 -0.02 -21.12
CA LEU A 202 0.23 -1.00 -20.28
C LEU A 202 -0.76 -1.87 -21.07
N ILE A 203 -1.52 -1.31 -22.01
CA ILE A 203 -2.44 -2.02 -22.87
C ILE A 203 -1.69 -2.90 -23.87
N LEU A 204 -0.62 -2.38 -24.49
CA LEU A 204 0.16 -3.12 -25.50
C LEU A 204 0.98 -4.26 -24.91
N GLN A 205 1.38 -4.19 -23.66
CA GLN A 205 2.09 -5.25 -22.95
C GLN A 205 1.16 -6.41 -22.59
N ASP A 206 0.81 -7.24 -23.58
CA ASP A 206 0.11 -8.49 -23.31
C ASP A 206 1.10 -9.58 -22.85
N HIS A 207 1.33 -9.66 -21.55
CA HIS A 207 2.20 -10.65 -20.93
C HIS A 207 1.52 -12.00 -20.69
N ASN A 208 0.27 -12.17 -21.11
CA ASN A 208 -0.45 -13.43 -20.91
C ASN A 208 -0.07 -14.47 -21.97
N TYR A 209 1.13 -15.04 -21.83
CA TYR A 209 1.62 -16.12 -22.70
C TYR A 209 0.70 -17.35 -22.69
N LYS A 210 -0.01 -17.60 -21.58
CA LYS A 210 -0.95 -18.72 -21.45
C LYS A 210 -2.17 -18.52 -22.34
N ASP A 211 -2.75 -17.33 -22.37
CA ASP A 211 -3.87 -17.01 -23.25
C ASP A 211 -3.45 -16.99 -24.74
N LYS A 212 -2.26 -16.47 -25.03
CA LYS A 212 -1.68 -16.54 -26.39
C LYS A 212 -1.50 -17.98 -26.84
N LEU A 213 -0.98 -18.83 -25.98
CA LEU A 213 -0.77 -20.24 -26.24
C LEU A 213 -2.11 -20.98 -26.44
N LEU A 214 -3.09 -20.75 -25.56
CA LEU A 214 -4.43 -21.30 -25.65
C LEU A 214 -5.14 -20.91 -26.97
N LYS A 215 -5.09 -19.61 -27.33
CA LYS A 215 -5.63 -19.14 -28.61
C LYS A 215 -4.96 -19.82 -29.81
N GLN A 216 -3.63 -19.98 -29.78
CA GLN A 216 -2.93 -20.71 -30.86
C GLN A 216 -3.33 -22.19 -30.94
N PHE A 217 -3.55 -22.86 -29.81
CA PHE A 217 -4.03 -24.25 -29.79
C PHE A 217 -5.48 -24.37 -30.25
N GLN A 218 -6.35 -23.42 -29.95
CA GLN A 218 -7.73 -23.38 -30.40
C GLN A 218 -7.82 -23.16 -31.90
N ILE A 219 -7.01 -22.29 -32.48
CA ILE A 219 -6.93 -22.05 -33.92
C ILE A 219 -6.42 -23.32 -34.65
N LYS A 220 -5.44 -24.03 -34.09
CA LYS A 220 -4.90 -25.25 -34.65
C LYS A 220 -5.85 -26.46 -34.56
N LYS A 221 -6.80 -26.45 -33.62
CA LYS A 221 -7.81 -27.52 -33.47
C LYS A 221 -9.10 -27.27 -34.26
N GLY A 222 -9.28 -26.07 -34.80
CA GLY A 222 -10.43 -25.69 -35.63
C GLY A 222 -10.21 -25.85 -37.14
N THR A 223 -9.09 -26.48 -37.54
CA THR A 223 -8.81 -27.03 -38.84
C THR A 223 -8.73 -28.56 -38.75
#